data_b1c750e4f6f48d97aa5ba379ef1a6743
#
_entry.id   b1c750e4f6f48d97aa5ba379ef1a6743
#
_cell.length_a   1.000
_cell.length_b   1.000
_cell.length_c   1.000
_cell.angle_alpha   90.00
_cell.angle_beta   90.00
_cell.angle_gamma   90.00
#
_symmetry.space_group_name_H-M   'P 1'
#
loop_
_entity.id
_entity.type
_entity.pdbx_description
1 polymer ?
#
loop_
_entity_poly.entity_id
_entity_poly.type
_entity_poly.pdbx_seq_one_letter_code
_entity_poly.pdbx_strand_id
1 'polypeptide(L)'
;DYPFTTLAPNLGVIIYDDKQPLTIADIPGLVQGASNGRGLGHRFLQHIERTSFLLHVLDIYNPSSGDVLKDFYIVQEELKLSHPSLAKKDQVVLINKIDLSPNNNKNIEAICRSFNDLGYECLAISALTGEGVEELKQLLKDKALP
;
A
#
# COMPACT_ATOMS: atom_id res chain seq x y z
N ASP A 1 19.11 -3.48 1.28
CA ASP A 1 20.18 -3.54 2.27
C ASP A 1 19.91 -2.66 3.48
N TYR A 2 19.11 -1.67 3.31
CA TYR A 2 18.77 -0.74 4.36
C TYR A 2 17.83 -1.30 5.44
N PRO A 3 17.02 -2.33 5.19
CA PRO A 3 15.97 -2.70 6.15
C PRO A 3 16.50 -3.18 7.48
N PHE A 4 17.75 -3.54 7.56
CA PHE A 4 18.32 -4.05 8.80
C PHE A 4 18.94 -2.97 9.67
N THR A 5 19.05 -1.77 9.14
CA THR A 5 19.84 -0.72 9.78
C THR A 5 19.00 0.34 10.43
N THR A 6 17.69 0.37 10.16
CA THR A 6 16.84 1.38 10.77
C THR A 6 15.44 0.86 10.98
N LEU A 7 14.88 1.21 12.11
CA LEU A 7 13.48 0.98 12.44
C LEU A 7 12.69 2.27 12.37
N ALA A 8 13.33 3.36 11.97
CA ALA A 8 12.64 4.63 11.79
C ALA A 8 11.81 4.57 10.52
N PRO A 9 10.54 4.99 10.55
CA PRO A 9 9.73 5.00 9.35
C PRO A 9 10.19 6.09 8.39
N ASN A 10 10.09 5.81 7.10
CA ASN A 10 10.20 6.84 6.09
C ASN A 10 8.85 7.56 6.02
N LEU A 11 8.88 8.86 6.17
CA LEU A 11 7.67 9.66 6.17
C LEU A 11 7.59 10.51 4.91
N GLY A 12 6.41 10.56 4.35
CA GLY A 12 6.09 11.47 3.26
C GLY A 12 4.89 12.31 3.66
N VAL A 13 4.79 13.50 3.07
CA VAL A 13 3.69 14.41 3.37
C VAL A 13 3.07 14.86 2.06
N ILE A 14 1.74 14.77 1.99
CA ILE A 14 0.98 15.33 0.88
C ILE A 14 0.36 16.64 1.36
N ILE A 15 0.61 17.71 0.62
CA ILE A 15 0.13 19.03 0.97
C ILE A 15 -1.07 19.36 0.09
N TYR A 16 -2.16 19.77 0.75
CA TYR A 16 -3.38 20.21 0.08
C TYR A 16 -3.60 21.68 0.34
N ASP A 17 -4.16 22.38 -0.64
CA ASP A 17 -4.40 23.82 -0.51
C ASP A 17 -5.46 24.16 0.52
N ASP A 18 -6.43 23.29 0.69
CA ASP A 18 -7.63 23.57 1.49
C ASP A 18 -7.79 22.65 2.71
N LYS A 19 -6.82 21.80 2.98
CA LYS A 19 -6.88 20.83 4.08
C LYS A 19 -5.54 20.72 4.78
N GLN A 20 -5.56 20.09 5.94
CA GLN A 20 -4.34 19.79 6.65
C GLN A 20 -3.46 18.82 5.84
N PRO A 21 -2.15 18.90 6.01
CA PRO A 21 -1.28 17.94 5.36
C PRO A 21 -1.57 16.51 5.82
N LEU A 22 -1.44 15.57 4.90
CA LEU A 22 -1.60 14.15 5.19
C LEU A 22 -0.23 13.49 5.23
N THR A 23 0.06 12.80 6.31
CA THR A 23 1.34 12.10 6.46
C THR A 23 1.18 10.64 6.04
N ILE A 24 2.11 10.16 5.23
CA ILE A 24 2.20 8.77 4.82
C ILE A 24 3.47 8.20 5.43
N ALA A 25 3.34 7.07 6.11
CA ALA A 25 4.47 6.38 6.72
C ALA A 25 4.66 5.01 6.06
N ASP A 26 5.89 4.71 5.71
CA ASP A 26 6.24 3.40 5.20
C ASP A 26 6.23 2.38 6.36
N ILE A 27 5.84 1.14 6.07
CA ILE A 27 5.91 0.04 7.04
C ILE A 27 7.07 -0.87 6.62
N PRO A 28 8.27 -0.65 7.15
CA PRO A 28 9.41 -1.48 6.78
C PRO A 28 9.27 -2.89 7.33
N GLY A 29 9.85 -3.85 6.62
CA GLY A 29 9.91 -5.23 7.09
C GLY A 29 8.64 -6.05 6.93
N LEU A 30 7.61 -5.52 6.31
CA LEU A 30 6.39 -6.27 6.08
C LEU A 30 6.50 -7.01 4.75
N VAL A 31 7.10 -8.19 4.81
CA VAL A 31 7.30 -9.07 3.67
C VAL A 31 6.96 -10.49 4.09
N GLN A 32 6.91 -11.40 3.13
CA GLN A 32 6.66 -12.81 3.42
C GLN A 32 7.67 -13.31 4.45
N GLY A 33 7.19 -13.94 5.50
CA GLY A 33 8.02 -14.43 6.59
C GLY A 33 8.35 -13.42 7.66
N ALA A 34 7.85 -12.20 7.57
CA ALA A 34 8.12 -11.18 8.57
C ALA A 34 7.56 -11.51 9.94
N SER A 35 6.55 -12.38 10.00
CA SER A 35 5.96 -12.83 11.26
C SER A 35 6.91 -13.65 12.12
N ASN A 36 8.06 -14.04 11.58
CA ASN A 36 9.02 -14.89 12.26
C ASN A 36 9.98 -14.12 13.19
N GLY A 37 9.55 -13.04 13.76
CA GLY A 37 10.27 -12.41 14.85
C GLY A 37 11.21 -11.29 14.49
N ARG A 38 11.23 -10.87 13.26
CA ARG A 38 11.98 -9.68 12.87
C ARG A 38 11.08 -8.47 12.93
N GLY A 39 10.39 -8.36 14.06
CA GLY A 39 9.38 -7.37 14.24
C GLY A 39 9.91 -5.97 14.18
N LEU A 40 9.01 -5.08 13.84
CA LEU A 40 9.20 -3.66 13.96
C LEU A 40 9.31 -3.31 15.44
N GLY A 41 10.03 -2.25 15.76
CA GLY A 41 10.14 -1.82 17.13
C GLY A 41 8.77 -1.46 17.72
N HIS A 42 8.63 -1.67 19.02
CA HIS A 42 7.36 -1.46 19.70
C HIS A 42 6.82 -0.04 19.51
N ARG A 43 7.69 0.96 19.59
CA ARG A 43 7.29 2.36 19.38
C ARG A 43 6.78 2.60 17.97
N PHE A 44 7.43 1.99 17.00
CA PHE A 44 7.03 2.14 15.62
C PHE A 44 5.64 1.55 15.38
N LEU A 45 5.38 0.37 15.96
CA LEU A 45 4.06 -0.25 15.88
C LEU A 45 2.98 0.63 16.50
N GLN A 46 3.27 1.27 17.63
CA GLN A 46 2.32 2.18 18.26
C GLN A 46 1.96 3.35 17.34
N HIS A 47 2.94 3.89 16.61
CA HIS A 47 2.69 4.97 15.66
C HIS A 47 1.84 4.49 14.50
N ILE A 48 2.14 3.31 13.98
CA ILE A 48 1.42 2.77 12.83
C ILE A 48 -0.02 2.41 13.20
N GLU A 49 -0.24 1.93 14.41
CA GLU A 49 -1.59 1.60 14.85
C GLU A 49 -2.51 2.80 14.91
N ARG A 50 -1.95 4.01 14.93
CA ARG A 50 -2.74 5.25 14.88
C ARG A 50 -3.13 5.68 13.49
N THR A 51 -2.64 5.00 12.45
CA THR A 51 -3.00 5.37 11.08
C THR A 51 -4.48 5.10 10.84
N SER A 52 -5.06 5.91 9.94
CA SER A 52 -6.49 5.81 9.64
C SER A 52 -6.81 4.62 8.74
N PHE A 53 -5.94 4.36 7.79
CA PHE A 53 -6.10 3.26 6.84
C PHE A 53 -4.75 2.94 6.21
N LEU A 54 -4.70 1.85 5.47
CA LEU A 54 -3.46 1.37 4.84
C LEU A 54 -3.51 1.53 3.33
N LEU A 55 -2.36 1.81 2.74
CA LEU A 55 -2.17 1.71 1.31
C LEU A 55 -1.39 0.44 1.02
N HIS A 56 -2.01 -0.47 0.29
CA HIS A 56 -1.35 -1.71 -0.11
C HIS A 56 -0.87 -1.56 -1.55
N VAL A 57 0.43 -1.40 -1.74
CA VAL A 57 1.02 -1.12 -3.05
C VAL A 57 1.52 -2.42 -3.66
N LEU A 58 0.99 -2.74 -4.83
CA LEU A 58 1.35 -3.93 -5.59
C LEU A 58 1.91 -3.53 -6.94
N ASP A 59 2.95 -4.22 -7.38
CA ASP A 59 3.51 -3.99 -8.71
C ASP A 59 2.71 -4.78 -9.74
N ILE A 60 2.33 -4.13 -10.83
CA ILE A 60 1.63 -4.81 -11.92
C ILE A 60 2.50 -5.89 -12.55
N TYR A 61 3.80 -5.65 -12.55
CA TYR A 61 4.77 -6.61 -13.07
C TYR A 61 5.64 -7.12 -11.94
N ASN A 62 5.45 -8.38 -11.57
CA ASN A 62 6.27 -9.05 -10.57
C ASN A 62 6.83 -10.32 -11.20
N PRO A 63 8.13 -10.34 -11.57
CA PRO A 63 8.70 -11.51 -12.20
C PRO A 63 8.76 -12.74 -11.30
N SER A 64 8.63 -12.56 -9.98
CA SER A 64 8.68 -13.67 -9.04
C SER A 64 7.40 -14.49 -9.02
N SER A 65 6.25 -13.85 -9.09
CA SER A 65 4.96 -14.54 -8.98
C SER A 65 4.08 -14.39 -10.21
N GLY A 66 4.14 -13.24 -10.86
CA GLY A 66 3.30 -12.95 -12.03
C GLY A 66 1.83 -12.81 -11.73
N ASP A 67 1.42 -12.78 -10.46
CA ASP A 67 0.03 -12.76 -10.05
C ASP A 67 -0.18 -11.74 -8.93
N VAL A 68 -0.86 -10.65 -9.27
CA VAL A 68 -1.06 -9.55 -8.34
C VAL A 68 -1.95 -9.94 -7.16
N LEU A 69 -3.00 -10.72 -7.42
CA LEU A 69 -3.88 -11.18 -6.35
C LEU A 69 -3.16 -12.10 -5.38
N LYS A 70 -2.31 -12.96 -5.90
CA LYS A 70 -1.51 -13.85 -5.06
C LYS A 70 -0.57 -13.04 -4.17
N ASP A 71 0.08 -12.05 -4.73
CA ASP A 71 0.97 -11.16 -3.97
C ASP A 71 0.20 -10.45 -2.85
N PHE A 72 -1.00 -10.00 -3.15
CA PHE A 72 -1.85 -9.34 -2.16
C PHE A 72 -2.14 -10.28 -0.99
N TYR A 73 -2.54 -11.50 -1.26
CA TYR A 73 -2.90 -12.44 -0.19
C TYR A 73 -1.70 -12.87 0.64
N ILE A 74 -0.52 -12.96 0.03
CA ILE A 74 0.70 -13.27 0.79
C ILE A 74 0.95 -12.21 1.86
N VAL A 75 0.86 -10.94 1.47
CA VAL A 75 1.09 -9.84 2.41
C VAL A 75 -0.04 -9.75 3.45
N GLN A 76 -1.28 -10.00 3.03
CA GLN A 76 -2.40 -10.02 3.96
C GLN A 76 -2.23 -11.06 5.05
N GLU A 77 -1.76 -12.27 4.71
CA GLU A 77 -1.52 -13.30 5.70
C GLU A 77 -0.41 -12.90 6.66
N GLU A 78 0.68 -12.32 6.17
CA GLU A 78 1.74 -11.83 7.04
C GLU A 78 1.25 -10.73 7.96
N LEU A 79 0.40 -9.85 7.44
CA LEU A 79 -0.17 -8.77 8.23
C LEU A 79 -1.06 -9.33 9.36
N LYS A 80 -1.89 -10.32 9.05
CA LYS A 80 -2.73 -10.97 10.06
C LYS A 80 -1.92 -11.64 11.16
N LEU A 81 -0.82 -12.27 10.79
CA LEU A 81 0.02 -13.00 11.74
C LEU A 81 0.87 -12.07 12.60
N SER A 82 1.44 -11.04 11.98
CA SER A 82 2.38 -10.16 12.69
C SER A 82 1.71 -8.94 13.31
N HIS A 83 0.66 -8.41 12.70
CA HIS A 83 0.02 -7.17 13.11
C HIS A 83 -1.49 -7.26 12.96
N PRO A 84 -2.17 -8.08 13.78
CA PRO A 84 -3.60 -8.30 13.60
C PRO A 84 -4.45 -7.04 13.73
N SER A 85 -4.01 -6.05 14.51
CA SER A 85 -4.75 -4.79 14.62
C SER A 85 -4.71 -3.98 13.31
N LEU A 86 -3.58 -4.04 12.61
CA LEU A 86 -3.47 -3.38 11.30
C LEU A 86 -4.27 -4.11 10.23
N ALA A 87 -4.34 -5.42 10.31
CA ALA A 87 -5.08 -6.21 9.34
C ALA A 87 -6.57 -5.88 9.34
N LYS A 88 -7.08 -5.32 10.42
CA LYS A 88 -8.48 -4.92 10.54
C LYS A 88 -8.79 -3.53 9.98
N LYS A 89 -7.77 -2.76 9.67
CA LYS A 89 -7.96 -1.41 9.13
C LYS A 89 -8.39 -1.48 7.68
N ASP A 90 -9.09 -0.45 7.24
CA ASP A 90 -9.42 -0.29 5.83
C ASP A 90 -8.15 -0.22 5.00
N GLN A 91 -8.21 -0.76 3.80
CA GLN A 91 -7.09 -0.74 2.88
C GLN A 91 -7.53 -0.21 1.53
N VAL A 92 -6.66 0.60 0.93
CA VAL A 92 -6.76 0.98 -0.46
C VAL A 92 -5.66 0.22 -1.21
N VAL A 93 -6.03 -0.42 -2.30
CA VAL A 93 -5.08 -1.19 -3.11
C VAL A 93 -4.59 -0.31 -4.25
N LEU A 94 -3.28 -0.22 -4.41
CA LEU A 94 -2.66 0.52 -5.50
C LEU A 94 -1.91 -0.45 -6.39
N ILE A 95 -2.21 -0.41 -7.68
CA ILE A 95 -1.46 -1.17 -8.68
C ILE A 95 -0.46 -0.20 -9.29
N ASN A 96 0.79 -0.38 -8.95
CA ASN A 96 1.86 0.51 -9.37
C ASN A 96 2.60 -0.05 -10.58
N LYS A 97 3.44 0.80 -11.18
CA LYS A 97 4.29 0.48 -12.33
C LYS A 97 3.50 0.17 -13.60
N ILE A 98 2.35 0.81 -13.76
CA ILE A 98 1.54 0.61 -14.96
C ILE A 98 2.23 1.09 -16.23
N ASP A 99 3.27 1.93 -16.11
CA ASP A 99 4.11 2.34 -17.21
C ASP A 99 4.86 1.16 -17.84
N LEU A 100 5.07 0.09 -17.10
CA LEU A 100 5.71 -1.12 -17.61
C LEU A 100 4.76 -2.03 -18.38
N SER A 101 3.50 -1.66 -18.46
CA SER A 101 2.49 -2.48 -19.11
C SER A 101 1.62 -1.64 -20.03
N PRO A 102 2.21 -0.95 -21.02
CA PRO A 102 1.49 0.06 -21.79
C PRO A 102 0.38 -0.51 -22.66
N ASN A 103 0.44 -1.78 -23.03
CA ASN A 103 -0.54 -2.39 -23.91
C ASN A 103 -1.54 -3.26 -23.16
N ASN A 104 -1.61 -3.13 -21.84
CA ASN A 104 -2.37 -4.07 -21.01
C ASN A 104 -3.44 -3.39 -20.16
N ASN A 105 -4.04 -2.33 -20.68
CA ASN A 105 -5.05 -1.57 -19.94
C ASN A 105 -6.24 -2.40 -19.51
N LYS A 106 -6.67 -3.34 -20.36
CA LYS A 106 -7.79 -4.21 -20.03
C LYS A 106 -7.49 -5.11 -18.86
N ASN A 107 -6.24 -5.59 -18.78
CA ASN A 107 -5.81 -6.42 -17.67
C ASN A 107 -5.76 -5.62 -16.37
N ILE A 108 -5.28 -4.38 -16.43
CA ILE A 108 -5.24 -3.50 -15.27
C ILE A 108 -6.66 -3.22 -14.77
N GLU A 109 -7.60 -2.93 -15.69
CA GLU A 109 -8.99 -2.70 -15.32
C GLU A 109 -9.61 -3.93 -14.68
N ALA A 110 -9.33 -5.11 -15.23
CA ALA A 110 -9.83 -6.37 -14.70
C ALA A 110 -9.29 -6.63 -13.29
N ILE A 111 -8.02 -6.35 -13.06
CA ILE A 111 -7.40 -6.49 -11.75
C ILE A 111 -8.06 -5.55 -10.73
N CYS A 112 -8.20 -4.29 -11.08
CA CYS A 112 -8.86 -3.33 -10.20
C CYS A 112 -10.30 -3.73 -9.91
N ARG A 113 -11.01 -4.22 -10.91
CA ARG A 113 -12.38 -4.70 -10.72
C ARG A 113 -12.42 -5.88 -9.75
N SER A 114 -11.45 -6.79 -9.84
CA SER A 114 -11.37 -7.92 -8.92
C SER A 114 -11.23 -7.45 -7.47
N PHE A 115 -10.39 -6.45 -7.22
CA PHE A 115 -10.25 -5.90 -5.87
C PHE A 115 -11.51 -5.16 -5.43
N ASN A 116 -12.15 -4.43 -6.33
CA ASN A 116 -13.40 -3.76 -6.01
C ASN A 116 -14.49 -4.77 -5.63
N ASP A 117 -14.55 -5.89 -6.32
CA ASP A 117 -15.50 -6.95 -6.01
C ASP A 117 -15.24 -7.57 -4.64
N LEU A 118 -13.99 -7.54 -4.18
CA LEU A 118 -13.64 -8.01 -2.84
C LEU A 118 -13.89 -6.95 -1.76
N GLY A 119 -14.32 -5.76 -2.14
CA GLY A 119 -14.63 -4.70 -1.20
C GLY A 119 -13.53 -3.67 -1.01
N TYR A 120 -12.47 -3.71 -1.79
CA TYR A 120 -11.37 -2.74 -1.69
C TYR A 120 -11.47 -1.69 -2.77
N GLU A 121 -11.17 -0.45 -2.41
CA GLU A 121 -10.92 0.58 -3.40
C GLU A 121 -9.57 0.28 -4.06
N CYS A 122 -9.51 0.39 -5.39
CA CYS A 122 -8.30 0.04 -6.13
C CYS A 122 -8.06 1.09 -7.21
N LEU A 123 -6.83 1.58 -7.26
CA LEU A 123 -6.38 2.52 -8.28
C LEU A 123 -5.10 2.01 -8.93
N ALA A 124 -4.98 2.30 -10.22
CA ALA A 124 -3.77 1.97 -10.98
C ALA A 124 -2.95 3.25 -11.15
N ILE A 125 -1.67 3.18 -10.82
CA ILE A 125 -0.78 4.33 -10.86
C ILE A 125 0.57 3.98 -11.44
N SER A 126 1.31 5.02 -11.83
CA SER A 126 2.75 4.94 -12.02
C SER A 126 3.37 6.04 -11.17
N ALA A 127 4.01 5.65 -10.08
CA ALA A 127 4.71 6.61 -9.25
C ALA A 127 5.86 7.25 -10.02
N LEU A 128 6.43 6.54 -10.98
CA LEU A 128 7.52 7.04 -11.79
C LEU A 128 7.08 8.16 -12.74
N THR A 129 5.97 7.95 -13.46
CA THR A 129 5.50 8.92 -14.46
C THR A 129 4.50 9.92 -13.90
N GLY A 130 3.89 9.62 -12.76
CA GLY A 130 2.83 10.44 -12.17
C GLY A 130 1.43 10.06 -12.63
N GLU A 131 1.30 9.10 -13.54
CA GLU A 131 -0.02 8.70 -14.01
C GLU A 131 -0.85 8.15 -12.86
N GLY A 132 -2.08 8.64 -12.71
CA GLY A 132 -3.00 8.21 -11.66
C GLY A 132 -2.74 8.82 -10.28
N VAL A 133 -1.65 9.57 -10.11
CA VAL A 133 -1.27 10.10 -8.81
C VAL A 133 -2.24 11.19 -8.33
N GLU A 134 -2.78 12.01 -9.24
CA GLU A 134 -3.75 13.02 -8.84
C GLU A 134 -5.05 12.40 -8.34
N GLU A 135 -5.52 11.35 -8.98
CA GLU A 135 -6.69 10.60 -8.52
C GLU A 135 -6.44 9.98 -7.16
N LEU A 136 -5.22 9.46 -6.95
CA LEU A 136 -4.84 8.93 -5.65
C LEU A 136 -4.87 10.01 -4.57
N LYS A 137 -4.31 11.17 -4.85
CA LYS A 137 -4.30 12.29 -3.89
C LYS A 137 -5.71 12.69 -3.51
N GLN A 138 -6.62 12.74 -4.48
CA GLN A 138 -8.00 13.08 -4.22
C GLN A 138 -8.69 12.02 -3.37
N LEU A 139 -8.46 10.74 -3.66
CA LEU A 139 -9.02 9.65 -2.87
C LEU A 139 -8.53 9.70 -1.43
N LEU A 140 -7.24 9.93 -1.22
CA LEU A 140 -6.67 10.03 0.11
C LEU A 140 -7.24 11.21 0.89
N LYS A 141 -7.43 12.33 0.21
CA LYS A 141 -8.03 13.52 0.81
C LYS A 141 -9.45 13.21 1.28
N ASP A 142 -10.25 12.61 0.42
CA ASP A 142 -11.65 12.31 0.75
C ASP A 142 -11.74 11.30 1.88
N LYS A 143 -10.84 10.34 1.93
CA LYS A 143 -10.88 9.25 2.91
C LYS A 143 -10.33 9.67 4.27
N ALA A 144 -9.24 10.42 4.27
CA ALA A 144 -8.52 10.77 5.49
C ALA A 144 -8.88 12.14 6.05
N LEU A 145 -9.34 13.06 5.22
CA LEU A 145 -9.60 14.46 5.57
C LEU A 145 -11.01 14.87 5.15
N PRO A 146 -12.04 14.22 5.66
CA PRO A 146 -13.42 14.48 5.24
C PRO A 146 -13.90 15.89 5.56
#